data_a08e5f7e7ecd93db1b96b8b25cfa7974
#
_entry.id   a08e5f7e7ecd93db1b96b8b25cfa7974
#
_cell.length_a   1.000
_cell.length_b   1.000
_cell.length_c   1.000
_cell.angle_alpha   90.00
_cell.angle_beta   90.00
_cell.angle_gamma   90.00
#
_symmetry.space_group_name_H-M   'P 1'
#
loop_
_entity.id
_entity.type
_entity.pdbx_description
1 polymer ?
#
loop_
_entity_poly.entity_id
_entity_poly.type
_entity_poly.pdbx_seq_one_letter_code
_entity_poly.pdbx_strand_id
1 'polypeptide(L)'
;MRLARFLKSVPAALLTPTVLSVVAVLLLASSPSRAAAPTNDDCLGCHGDKSATREKGSSVFVDQKVFSDSVHGAAGIGCVDCHAQLATAEIPHEPKVAPAQCDTCHEGPSKEYAASTHGTLHTKQPGRKIATCAACHGMHDIRPVKDPHAPVSQFNVPKLCVSCHGDPKIVPPQKRGENEPSHFGDSIHGKALVKAGLSVAPSCVTCHGAHAVLPASDPASRVSRDKVPALCGSCHKGIGPIYEASVHGEALKKGNPKAPVCVDCHSSHEITRTDVSGWQVDVIKECGHCHTEEMRTYRDTYHGQITNLGFSRVATCAACHGSHDILAPSDVRSMVSRTRVVETCQKCHPKASASFARYDPHADATNRKKYPVVYWTSTLMKLLLTGVFAFFGIHTLLWLPRSFKARRDHKKHREV
;
A
#
# COMPACT_ATOMS: atom_id res chain seq x y z
N MET A 1 17.71 61.67 1.30
CA MET A 1 18.97 62.47 1.17
C MET A 1 18.78 63.97 0.91
N ARG A 2 17.59 64.49 0.59
CA ARG A 2 17.36 65.93 0.37
C ARG A 2 16.97 66.76 1.61
N LEU A 3 16.38 66.10 2.65
CA LEU A 3 15.97 66.74 3.90
C LEU A 3 17.18 67.12 4.82
N ALA A 4 18.24 66.32 4.79
CA ALA A 4 19.42 66.48 5.65
C ALA A 4 20.31 67.70 5.22
N ARG A 5 20.13 68.19 4.00
CA ARG A 5 20.87 69.44 3.52
C ARG A 5 20.17 70.73 3.88
N PHE A 6 18.84 70.66 4.15
CA PHE A 6 18.08 71.89 4.48
C PHE A 6 18.28 72.33 5.94
N LEU A 7 18.55 71.40 6.82
CA LEU A 7 18.76 71.68 8.26
C LEU A 7 20.11 72.28 8.60
N LYS A 8 21.08 72.36 7.66
CA LYS A 8 22.40 72.92 7.89
C LYS A 8 22.49 74.46 7.59
N SER A 9 21.46 75.08 7.05
CA SER A 9 21.44 76.49 6.68
C SER A 9 20.51 77.36 7.55
N VAL A 10 19.93 76.79 8.62
CA VAL A 10 19.09 77.58 9.54
C VAL A 10 19.94 78.04 10.73
N PRO A 11 20.07 79.36 10.98
CA PRO A 11 20.86 79.90 12.11
C PRO A 11 20.22 79.44 13.43
N ALA A 12 21.09 79.02 14.35
CA ALA A 12 20.69 78.39 15.63
C ALA A 12 19.85 79.32 16.55
N ALA A 13 19.70 80.59 16.23
CA ALA A 13 18.99 81.56 17.03
C ALA A 13 17.45 81.59 16.84
N LEU A 14 16.89 80.76 15.89
CA LEU A 14 15.44 80.72 15.62
C LEU A 14 14.77 79.43 16.05
N LEU A 15 15.49 78.53 16.73
CA LEU A 15 14.94 77.32 17.27
C LEU A 15 14.51 77.55 18.73
N THR A 16 13.39 78.22 18.95
CA THR A 16 12.77 78.32 20.27
C THR A 16 12.22 76.98 20.67
N PRO A 17 12.19 76.58 21.98
CA PRO A 17 11.64 75.26 22.45
C PRO A 17 10.21 75.02 21.96
N THR A 18 9.47 76.10 21.65
CA THR A 18 8.10 75.98 21.08
C THR A 18 8.09 75.49 19.63
N VAL A 19 9.06 75.87 18.77
CA VAL A 19 9.14 75.37 17.38
C VAL A 19 9.57 73.87 17.35
N LEU A 20 10.51 73.47 18.23
CA LEU A 20 10.91 72.10 18.37
C LEU A 20 9.76 71.21 18.88
N SER A 21 8.94 71.72 19.84
CA SER A 21 7.76 70.99 20.36
C SER A 21 6.66 70.83 19.30
N VAL A 22 6.39 71.86 18.46
CA VAL A 22 5.42 71.79 17.36
C VAL A 22 5.88 70.83 16.25
N VAL A 23 7.17 70.85 15.89
CA VAL A 23 7.73 69.88 14.89
C VAL A 23 7.73 68.47 15.42
N ALA A 24 8.04 68.26 16.73
CA ALA A 24 7.97 66.95 17.35
C ALA A 24 6.51 66.43 17.47
N VAL A 25 5.51 67.26 17.76
CA VAL A 25 4.08 66.89 17.75
C VAL A 25 3.59 66.60 16.34
N LEU A 26 4.02 67.37 15.34
CA LEU A 26 3.69 67.10 13.93
C LEU A 26 4.36 65.81 13.38
N LEU A 27 5.57 65.47 13.84
CA LEU A 27 6.24 64.22 13.47
C LEU A 27 5.62 63.01 14.23
N LEU A 28 5.08 63.21 15.43
CA LEU A 28 4.35 62.16 16.17
C LEU A 28 2.92 61.95 15.66
N ALA A 29 2.32 62.98 15.07
CA ALA A 29 0.96 62.92 14.48
C ALA A 29 0.96 62.32 13.07
N SER A 30 2.13 62.12 12.42
CA SER A 30 2.27 61.52 11.10
C SER A 30 2.68 60.06 11.13
N SER A 31 2.39 59.35 12.22
CA SER A 31 2.42 57.87 12.15
C SER A 31 1.37 57.44 11.14
N PRO A 32 1.76 56.70 10.05
CA PRO A 32 0.77 56.23 9.11
C PRO A 32 -0.20 55.36 9.89
N SER A 33 -1.48 55.77 9.94
CA SER A 33 -2.57 54.94 10.47
C SER A 33 -2.53 53.65 9.65
N ARG A 34 -1.99 52.62 10.26
CA ARG A 34 -2.02 51.26 9.65
C ARG A 34 -3.51 50.88 9.64
N ALA A 35 -4.08 50.83 8.42
CA ALA A 35 -5.45 50.36 8.29
C ALA A 35 -5.61 49.03 9.08
N ALA A 36 -6.65 48.92 9.84
CA ALA A 36 -6.96 47.67 10.53
C ALA A 36 -7.06 46.55 9.48
N ALA A 37 -6.57 45.39 9.82
CA ALA A 37 -6.70 44.23 8.92
C ALA A 37 -8.20 43.94 8.68
N PRO A 38 -8.61 43.53 7.49
CA PRO A 38 -9.98 43.19 7.17
C PRO A 38 -10.51 42.10 8.12
N THR A 39 -11.74 42.26 8.54
CA THR A 39 -12.48 41.32 9.40
C THR A 39 -13.07 40.17 8.55
N ASN A 40 -13.54 39.12 9.20
CA ASN A 40 -14.27 38.04 8.52
C ASN A 40 -15.53 38.56 7.82
N ASP A 41 -16.24 39.55 8.43
CA ASP A 41 -17.47 40.14 7.88
C ASP A 41 -17.18 40.91 6.59
N ASP A 42 -16.04 41.62 6.51
CA ASP A 42 -15.63 42.32 5.31
C ASP A 42 -15.45 41.33 4.14
N CYS A 43 -14.86 40.17 4.40
CA CYS A 43 -14.68 39.10 3.41
C CYS A 43 -16.01 38.44 3.02
N LEU A 44 -16.84 38.11 4.02
CA LEU A 44 -18.13 37.44 3.83
C LEU A 44 -19.17 38.30 3.15
N GLY A 45 -19.00 39.63 3.14
CA GLY A 45 -19.84 40.55 2.37
C GLY A 45 -19.89 40.17 0.85
N CYS A 46 -18.83 39.61 0.32
CA CYS A 46 -18.79 39.08 -1.05
C CYS A 46 -18.72 37.55 -1.08
N HIS A 47 -17.85 36.94 -0.29
CA HIS A 47 -17.63 35.49 -0.28
C HIS A 47 -18.77 34.69 0.38
N GLY A 48 -19.67 35.34 1.10
CA GLY A 48 -20.91 34.73 1.65
C GLY A 48 -22.04 34.58 0.61
N ASP A 49 -21.91 35.18 -0.58
CA ASP A 49 -22.88 35.05 -1.65
C ASP A 49 -22.64 33.75 -2.45
N LYS A 50 -23.66 32.87 -2.50
CA LYS A 50 -23.63 31.61 -3.26
C LYS A 50 -23.44 31.79 -4.76
N SER A 51 -23.80 32.96 -5.29
CA SER A 51 -23.65 33.30 -6.71
C SER A 51 -22.28 33.82 -7.07
N ALA A 52 -21.43 34.16 -6.07
CA ALA A 52 -20.12 34.73 -6.30
C ALA A 52 -19.16 33.78 -6.99
N THR A 53 -18.65 34.19 -8.15
CA THR A 53 -17.75 33.39 -8.98
C THR A 53 -16.56 34.19 -9.45
N ARG A 54 -15.46 33.53 -9.76
CA ARG A 54 -14.32 34.08 -10.49
C ARG A 54 -14.67 34.29 -11.95
N GLU A 55 -13.87 35.06 -12.66
CA GLU A 55 -14.01 35.30 -14.12
C GLU A 55 -14.19 34.02 -14.95
N LYS A 56 -13.59 32.90 -14.51
CA LYS A 56 -13.71 31.56 -15.16
C LYS A 56 -14.86 30.71 -14.62
N GLY A 57 -15.81 31.27 -13.88
CA GLY A 57 -17.02 30.61 -13.41
C GLY A 57 -16.84 29.69 -12.21
N SER A 58 -15.64 29.58 -11.60
CA SER A 58 -15.47 28.80 -10.36
C SER A 58 -15.99 29.59 -9.16
N SER A 59 -16.81 28.93 -8.30
CA SER A 59 -17.36 29.55 -7.08
C SER A 59 -16.24 29.99 -6.13
N VAL A 60 -16.46 31.13 -5.49
CA VAL A 60 -15.64 31.65 -4.37
C VAL A 60 -16.45 31.72 -3.08
N PHE A 61 -17.61 31.09 -3.07
CA PHE A 61 -18.49 31.03 -1.92
C PHE A 61 -17.85 30.31 -0.74
N VAL A 62 -17.99 30.92 0.45
CA VAL A 62 -17.63 30.32 1.74
C VAL A 62 -18.87 30.32 2.62
N ASP A 63 -19.31 29.15 3.05
CA ASP A 63 -20.40 29.03 3.99
C ASP A 63 -19.92 29.43 5.38
N GLN A 64 -20.44 30.57 5.88
CA GLN A 64 -20.05 31.15 7.17
C GLN A 64 -20.25 30.15 8.33
N LYS A 65 -21.38 29.42 8.33
CA LYS A 65 -21.66 28.47 9.40
C LYS A 65 -20.67 27.28 9.35
N VAL A 66 -20.42 26.75 8.18
CA VAL A 66 -19.47 25.65 7.99
C VAL A 66 -18.06 26.06 8.42
N PHE A 67 -17.65 27.28 8.08
CA PHE A 67 -16.36 27.81 8.53
C PHE A 67 -16.32 28.00 10.05
N SER A 68 -17.36 28.60 10.64
CA SER A 68 -17.43 28.82 12.12
C SER A 68 -17.41 27.48 12.89
N ASP A 69 -18.01 26.43 12.34
CA ASP A 69 -18.07 25.10 12.96
C ASP A 69 -16.76 24.30 12.68
N SER A 70 -15.87 24.79 11.83
CA SER A 70 -14.56 24.15 11.56
C SER A 70 -13.63 24.28 12.77
N VAL A 71 -12.56 23.42 12.81
CA VAL A 71 -11.55 23.52 13.91
C VAL A 71 -10.89 24.89 13.98
N HIS A 72 -10.71 25.56 12.86
CA HIS A 72 -10.07 26.89 12.80
C HIS A 72 -11.04 27.99 13.17
N GLY A 73 -12.27 27.97 12.63
CA GLY A 73 -13.30 28.96 12.98
C GLY A 73 -13.68 28.88 14.47
N ALA A 74 -13.87 27.67 15.00
CA ALA A 74 -14.15 27.46 16.44
C ALA A 74 -12.98 27.90 17.36
N ALA A 75 -11.74 27.90 16.84
CA ALA A 75 -10.55 28.42 17.52
C ALA A 75 -10.39 29.95 17.41
N GLY A 76 -11.29 30.65 16.70
CA GLY A 76 -11.24 32.10 16.49
C GLY A 76 -10.22 32.54 15.39
N ILE A 77 -9.74 31.62 14.58
CA ILE A 77 -8.84 31.93 13.46
C ILE A 77 -9.65 32.54 12.33
N GLY A 78 -9.24 33.71 11.85
CA GLY A 78 -9.93 34.46 10.80
C GLY A 78 -9.43 34.19 9.40
N CYS A 79 -10.09 34.82 8.42
CA CYS A 79 -9.76 34.67 6.99
C CYS A 79 -8.31 35.07 6.70
N VAL A 80 -7.87 36.21 7.24
CA VAL A 80 -6.53 36.77 6.99
C VAL A 80 -5.40 36.02 7.71
N ASP A 81 -5.71 35.21 8.73
CA ASP A 81 -4.70 34.37 9.38
C ASP A 81 -4.19 33.27 8.44
N CYS A 82 -5.06 32.81 7.52
CA CYS A 82 -4.71 31.84 6.49
C CYS A 82 -4.35 32.51 5.16
N HIS A 83 -5.03 33.59 4.83
CA HIS A 83 -4.81 34.42 3.63
C HIS A 83 -3.99 35.67 3.97
N ALA A 84 -2.83 35.48 4.59
CA ALA A 84 -2.02 36.55 5.20
C ALA A 84 -1.67 37.70 4.24
N GLN A 85 -1.57 37.45 2.92
CA GLN A 85 -1.34 38.49 1.92
C GLN A 85 -2.51 39.46 1.80
N LEU A 86 -3.70 39.12 2.30
CA LEU A 86 -4.86 40.00 2.29
C LEU A 86 -4.97 40.86 3.57
N ALA A 87 -4.14 40.63 4.58
CA ALA A 87 -4.18 41.38 5.83
C ALA A 87 -3.93 42.91 5.65
N THR A 88 -3.32 43.30 4.55
CA THR A 88 -3.04 44.72 4.19
C THR A 88 -3.58 45.10 2.81
N ALA A 89 -4.39 44.25 2.20
CA ALA A 89 -4.96 44.49 0.89
C ALA A 89 -6.19 45.39 0.99
N GLU A 90 -6.38 46.20 -0.05
CA GLU A 90 -7.65 46.95 -0.24
C GLU A 90 -8.77 45.96 -0.64
N ILE A 91 -10.00 46.23 -0.21
CA ILE A 91 -11.17 45.46 -0.58
C ILE A 91 -12.05 46.30 -1.52
N PRO A 92 -12.41 45.80 -2.71
CA PRO A 92 -12.13 44.47 -3.26
C PRO A 92 -10.67 44.24 -3.66
N HIS A 93 -10.18 43.02 -3.41
CA HIS A 93 -8.80 42.65 -3.71
C HIS A 93 -8.62 42.09 -5.12
N GLU A 94 -7.38 41.99 -5.59
CA GLU A 94 -7.03 41.36 -6.87
C GLU A 94 -7.55 39.92 -6.94
N PRO A 95 -8.05 39.48 -8.12
CA PRO A 95 -8.67 38.16 -8.27
C PRO A 95 -7.74 36.97 -7.99
N LYS A 96 -6.42 37.13 -8.13
CA LYS A 96 -5.42 36.10 -7.95
C LYS A 96 -4.83 36.13 -6.53
N VAL A 97 -5.34 35.28 -5.68
CA VAL A 97 -4.86 35.10 -4.30
C VAL A 97 -3.97 33.84 -4.22
N ALA A 98 -2.84 33.95 -3.52
CA ALA A 98 -1.97 32.81 -3.27
C ALA A 98 -2.68 31.79 -2.37
N PRO A 99 -2.37 30.49 -2.48
CA PRO A 99 -2.91 29.46 -1.57
C PRO A 99 -2.57 29.77 -0.11
N ALA A 100 -3.47 29.37 0.79
CA ALA A 100 -3.24 29.48 2.23
C ALA A 100 -1.97 28.72 2.66
N GLN A 101 -1.22 29.30 3.58
CA GLN A 101 0.05 28.77 4.09
C GLN A 101 -0.18 28.03 5.40
N CYS A 102 -0.36 26.71 5.34
CA CYS A 102 -0.59 25.87 6.50
C CYS A 102 0.65 25.71 7.39
N ASP A 103 1.84 25.83 6.81
CA ASP A 103 3.15 25.63 7.43
C ASP A 103 3.51 26.69 8.48
N THR A 104 2.89 27.87 8.42
CA THR A 104 3.09 28.92 9.43
C THR A 104 2.69 28.49 10.84
N CYS A 105 1.70 27.60 10.97
CA CYS A 105 1.22 27.07 12.24
C CYS A 105 1.44 25.57 12.37
N HIS A 106 1.41 24.83 11.26
CA HIS A 106 1.55 23.36 11.22
C HIS A 106 2.94 22.93 10.70
N GLU A 107 4.01 23.45 11.32
CA GLU A 107 5.40 23.25 10.88
C GLU A 107 5.79 21.76 10.81
N GLY A 108 5.46 20.97 11.83
CA GLY A 108 5.80 19.53 11.89
C GLY A 108 5.20 18.74 10.73
N PRO A 109 3.85 18.68 10.59
CA PRO A 109 3.18 18.02 9.49
C PRO A 109 3.60 18.52 8.11
N SER A 110 3.90 19.82 8.00
CA SER A 110 4.34 20.42 6.73
C SER A 110 5.75 19.97 6.32
N LYS A 111 6.68 19.85 7.28
CA LYS A 111 8.02 19.27 7.04
C LYS A 111 7.93 17.79 6.63
N GLU A 112 7.10 17.00 7.30
CA GLU A 112 6.85 15.61 6.94
C GLU A 112 6.27 15.50 5.53
N TYR A 113 5.26 16.32 5.21
CA TYR A 113 4.66 16.34 3.89
C TYR A 113 5.67 16.75 2.80
N ALA A 114 6.48 17.79 3.02
CA ALA A 114 7.48 18.23 2.07
C ALA A 114 8.50 17.14 1.73
N ALA A 115 8.87 16.32 2.71
CA ALA A 115 9.77 15.15 2.54
C ALA A 115 9.06 13.94 1.91
N SER A 116 7.74 13.91 1.87
CA SER A 116 6.95 12.80 1.35
C SER A 116 6.98 12.71 -0.18
N THR A 117 6.51 11.58 -0.72
CA THR A 117 6.27 11.43 -2.16
C THR A 117 5.31 12.49 -2.70
N HIS A 118 4.24 12.80 -1.98
CA HIS A 118 3.25 13.80 -2.39
C HIS A 118 3.87 15.19 -2.44
N GLY A 119 4.58 15.62 -1.39
CA GLY A 119 5.22 16.94 -1.35
C GLY A 119 6.32 17.08 -2.39
N THR A 120 7.17 16.07 -2.54
CA THR A 120 8.22 16.05 -3.58
C THR A 120 7.63 16.14 -4.98
N LEU A 121 6.54 15.42 -5.27
CA LEU A 121 5.88 15.50 -6.58
C LEU A 121 5.18 16.85 -6.78
N HIS A 122 4.56 17.40 -5.74
CA HIS A 122 3.93 18.72 -5.79
C HIS A 122 4.92 19.80 -6.19
N THR A 123 6.11 19.77 -5.62
CA THR A 123 7.18 20.73 -5.95
C THR A 123 7.76 20.51 -7.34
N LYS A 124 8.01 19.24 -7.73
CA LYS A 124 8.66 18.90 -9.01
C LYS A 124 7.74 18.96 -10.23
N GLN A 125 6.42 18.86 -10.04
CA GLN A 125 5.44 18.79 -11.13
C GLN A 125 4.29 19.78 -10.89
N PRO A 126 4.57 21.08 -10.93
CA PRO A 126 3.54 22.11 -10.75
C PRO A 126 2.44 21.95 -11.81
N GLY A 127 1.18 22.06 -11.40
CA GLY A 127 0.01 21.91 -12.28
C GLY A 127 -0.52 20.48 -12.41
N ARG A 128 0.19 19.46 -11.95
CA ARG A 128 -0.36 18.11 -11.83
C ARG A 128 -1.28 18.03 -10.61
N LYS A 129 -2.36 17.23 -10.73
CA LYS A 129 -3.25 16.92 -9.58
C LYS A 129 -2.50 16.03 -8.58
N ILE A 130 -1.94 16.64 -7.56
CA ILE A 130 -1.22 15.97 -6.45
C ILE A 130 -1.94 16.29 -5.15
N ALA A 131 -1.94 15.34 -4.21
CA ALA A 131 -2.51 15.55 -2.89
C ALA A 131 -1.79 16.68 -2.15
N THR A 132 -2.56 17.70 -1.72
CA THR A 132 -2.11 18.82 -0.88
C THR A 132 -2.78 18.70 0.49
N CYS A 133 -2.44 19.56 1.44
CA CYS A 133 -3.10 19.63 2.74
C CYS A 133 -4.63 19.72 2.57
N ALA A 134 -5.09 20.67 1.73
CA ALA A 134 -6.50 20.91 1.46
C ALA A 134 -7.18 19.73 0.73
N ALA A 135 -6.46 18.98 -0.11
CA ALA A 135 -7.02 17.83 -0.81
C ALA A 135 -7.40 16.69 0.16
N CYS A 136 -6.71 16.60 1.30
CA CYS A 136 -6.99 15.60 2.33
C CYS A 136 -7.89 16.13 3.45
N HIS A 137 -7.62 17.35 3.93
CA HIS A 137 -8.27 17.89 5.12
C HIS A 137 -9.50 18.77 4.84
N GLY A 138 -9.74 19.16 3.58
CA GLY A 138 -10.69 20.22 3.24
C GLY A 138 -10.06 21.62 3.30
N MET A 139 -10.85 22.65 3.17
CA MET A 139 -10.38 24.05 3.17
C MET A 139 -11.03 24.87 4.27
N HIS A 140 -12.30 25.23 4.09
CA HIS A 140 -13.04 26.04 5.05
C HIS A 140 -13.89 25.21 6.03
N ASP A 141 -13.97 23.89 5.79
CA ASP A 141 -14.75 22.89 6.51
C ASP A 141 -13.89 21.87 7.27
N ILE A 142 -12.67 22.27 7.65
CA ILE A 142 -11.71 21.35 8.29
C ILE A 142 -12.26 20.87 9.62
N ARG A 143 -12.42 19.55 9.76
CA ARG A 143 -12.99 18.87 10.93
C ARG A 143 -11.92 18.19 11.77
N PRO A 144 -12.17 17.97 13.07
CA PRO A 144 -11.30 17.13 13.89
C PRO A 144 -11.12 15.75 13.25
N VAL A 145 -9.91 15.19 13.29
CA VAL A 145 -9.62 13.85 12.72
C VAL A 145 -10.52 12.75 13.30
N LYS A 146 -10.99 12.93 14.55
CA LYS A 146 -11.90 11.99 15.21
C LYS A 146 -13.37 12.15 14.80
N ASP A 147 -13.73 13.24 14.11
CA ASP A 147 -15.08 13.41 13.58
C ASP A 147 -15.32 12.38 12.47
N PRO A 148 -16.36 11.54 12.56
CA PRO A 148 -16.65 10.53 11.53
C PRO A 148 -16.95 11.13 10.15
N HIS A 149 -17.29 12.42 10.07
CA HIS A 149 -17.52 13.12 8.81
C HIS A 149 -16.26 13.77 8.24
N ALA A 150 -15.13 13.79 8.99
CA ALA A 150 -13.87 14.29 8.46
C ALA A 150 -13.37 13.41 7.31
N PRO A 151 -12.91 13.97 6.18
CA PRO A 151 -12.32 13.17 5.09
C PRO A 151 -11.14 12.31 5.58
N VAL A 152 -10.40 12.81 6.55
CA VAL A 152 -9.23 12.14 7.15
C VAL A 152 -9.57 11.28 8.37
N SER A 153 -10.85 11.07 8.70
CA SER A 153 -11.22 10.10 9.73
C SER A 153 -10.81 8.70 9.31
N GLN A 154 -10.49 7.84 10.27
CA GLN A 154 -10.03 6.48 10.02
C GLN A 154 -10.94 5.70 9.04
N PHE A 155 -12.26 5.89 9.14
CA PHE A 155 -13.24 5.22 8.30
C PHE A 155 -13.29 5.77 6.86
N ASN A 156 -12.97 7.05 6.67
CA ASN A 156 -13.02 7.72 5.37
C ASN A 156 -11.69 7.70 4.62
N VAL A 157 -10.57 7.53 5.33
CA VAL A 157 -9.22 7.47 4.74
C VAL A 157 -9.10 6.48 3.57
N PRO A 158 -9.66 5.25 3.61
CA PRO A 158 -9.59 4.35 2.46
C PRO A 158 -10.23 4.95 1.20
N LYS A 159 -11.42 5.53 1.33
CA LYS A 159 -12.12 6.19 0.22
C LYS A 159 -11.34 7.40 -0.30
N LEU A 160 -10.79 8.20 0.62
CA LEU A 160 -9.98 9.37 0.29
C LEU A 160 -8.75 8.99 -0.55
N CYS A 161 -7.96 8.03 -0.08
CA CYS A 161 -6.74 7.60 -0.78
C CYS A 161 -7.06 6.97 -2.15
N VAL A 162 -8.07 6.09 -2.21
CA VAL A 162 -8.49 5.41 -3.44
C VAL A 162 -9.06 6.38 -4.46
N SER A 163 -9.62 7.52 -4.07
CA SER A 163 -10.11 8.53 -5.01
C SER A 163 -9.07 9.04 -6.01
N CYS A 164 -7.78 8.95 -5.64
CA CYS A 164 -6.66 9.26 -6.53
C CYS A 164 -5.89 8.00 -6.92
N HIS A 165 -5.58 7.12 -5.95
CA HIS A 165 -4.79 5.91 -6.20
C HIS A 165 -5.55 4.85 -7.01
N GLY A 166 -6.88 4.88 -7.03
CA GLY A 166 -7.73 4.05 -7.90
C GLY A 166 -8.01 4.67 -9.27
N ASP A 167 -7.72 5.95 -9.49
CA ASP A 167 -7.97 6.63 -10.77
C ASP A 167 -6.80 6.41 -11.75
N PRO A 168 -7.01 5.72 -12.90
CA PRO A 168 -5.98 5.48 -13.91
C PRO A 168 -5.44 6.75 -14.57
N LYS A 169 -6.17 7.86 -14.50
CA LYS A 169 -5.74 9.16 -15.03
C LYS A 169 -4.74 9.84 -14.09
N ILE A 170 -4.80 9.56 -12.80
CA ILE A 170 -3.91 10.13 -11.78
C ILE A 170 -2.73 9.21 -11.53
N VAL A 171 -2.99 7.93 -11.28
CA VAL A 171 -1.97 6.91 -11.07
C VAL A 171 -2.13 5.83 -12.14
N PRO A 172 -1.29 5.80 -13.19
CA PRO A 172 -1.40 4.83 -14.26
C PRO A 172 -1.30 3.37 -13.75
N PRO A 173 -2.02 2.41 -14.36
CA PRO A 173 -2.02 1.00 -13.94
C PRO A 173 -0.62 0.38 -13.86
N GLN A 174 0.28 0.73 -14.78
CA GLN A 174 1.67 0.24 -14.79
C GLN A 174 2.49 0.63 -13.55
N LYS A 175 2.02 1.63 -12.78
CA LYS A 175 2.64 2.07 -11.51
C LYS A 175 1.96 1.52 -10.28
N ARG A 176 0.79 0.84 -10.43
CA ARG A 176 0.03 0.30 -9.30
C ARG A 176 0.47 -1.12 -8.92
N GLY A 177 0.95 -1.90 -9.91
CA GLY A 177 1.35 -3.30 -9.72
C GLY A 177 0.17 -4.22 -9.37
N GLU A 178 0.47 -5.44 -8.94
CA GLU A 178 -0.52 -6.44 -8.54
C GLU A 178 -1.22 -6.08 -7.22
N ASN A 179 -0.56 -5.28 -6.37
CA ASN A 179 -1.07 -4.85 -5.07
C ASN A 179 -1.82 -3.51 -5.17
N GLU A 180 -2.93 -3.48 -5.88
CA GLU A 180 -3.69 -2.26 -6.09
C GLU A 180 -4.40 -1.79 -4.80
N PRO A 181 -4.23 -0.50 -4.39
CA PRO A 181 -4.86 0.02 -3.17
C PRO A 181 -6.39 -0.03 -3.17
N SER A 182 -7.03 -0.05 -4.35
CA SER A 182 -8.50 -0.19 -4.48
C SER A 182 -9.03 -1.49 -3.90
N HIS A 183 -8.22 -2.56 -3.85
CA HIS A 183 -8.60 -3.85 -3.29
C HIS A 183 -8.63 -3.86 -1.75
N PHE A 184 -8.12 -2.80 -1.09
CA PHE A 184 -8.14 -2.72 0.38
C PHE A 184 -9.54 -2.94 0.96
N GLY A 185 -10.58 -2.41 0.31
CA GLY A 185 -11.98 -2.57 0.74
C GLY A 185 -12.46 -4.02 0.82
N ASP A 186 -11.86 -4.91 0.02
CA ASP A 186 -12.17 -6.35 -0.02
C ASP A 186 -11.27 -7.19 0.89
N SER A 187 -10.21 -6.61 1.42
CA SER A 187 -9.34 -7.24 2.40
C SER A 187 -10.07 -7.48 3.73
N ILE A 188 -9.51 -8.37 4.54
CA ILE A 188 -10.04 -8.60 5.91
C ILE A 188 -9.97 -7.31 6.75
N HIS A 189 -8.92 -6.51 6.60
CA HIS A 189 -8.77 -5.24 7.30
C HIS A 189 -9.78 -4.21 6.84
N GLY A 190 -9.98 -4.06 5.53
CA GLY A 190 -10.96 -3.13 4.97
C GLY A 190 -12.38 -3.51 5.33
N LYS A 191 -12.73 -4.80 5.27
CA LYS A 191 -14.05 -5.31 5.73
C LYS A 191 -14.27 -5.04 7.21
N ALA A 192 -13.26 -5.28 8.05
CA ALA A 192 -13.35 -5.02 9.48
C ALA A 192 -13.53 -3.53 9.77
N LEU A 193 -12.77 -2.66 9.10
CA LEU A 193 -12.84 -1.22 9.29
C LEU A 193 -14.15 -0.64 8.75
N VAL A 194 -14.40 -0.84 7.45
CA VAL A 194 -15.45 -0.10 6.72
C VAL A 194 -16.82 -0.75 6.85
N LYS A 195 -16.90 -2.10 6.79
CA LYS A 195 -18.17 -2.81 6.84
C LYS A 195 -18.61 -3.15 8.26
N ALA A 196 -17.66 -3.53 9.13
CA ALA A 196 -17.98 -3.88 10.51
C ALA A 196 -17.80 -2.73 11.51
N GLY A 197 -17.25 -1.58 11.10
CA GLY A 197 -17.06 -0.41 11.96
C GLY A 197 -16.00 -0.61 13.06
N LEU A 198 -15.07 -1.56 12.88
CA LEU A 198 -14.08 -1.91 13.89
C LEU A 198 -12.93 -0.87 13.88
N SER A 199 -12.99 0.08 14.82
CA SER A 199 -12.04 1.20 14.89
C SER A 199 -10.58 0.81 15.19
N VAL A 200 -10.33 -0.41 15.66
CA VAL A 200 -8.95 -0.94 15.85
C VAL A 200 -8.37 -1.54 14.58
N ALA A 201 -9.18 -1.78 13.53
CA ALA A 201 -8.68 -2.27 12.26
C ALA A 201 -7.85 -1.17 11.56
N PRO A 202 -6.74 -1.53 10.89
CA PRO A 202 -5.87 -0.54 10.26
C PRO A 202 -6.54 0.12 9.05
N SER A 203 -6.17 1.37 8.80
CA SER A 203 -6.44 2.10 7.55
C SER A 203 -5.13 2.32 6.78
N CYS A 204 -5.19 2.99 5.63
CA CYS A 204 -4.00 3.30 4.82
C CYS A 204 -2.91 4.01 5.64
N VAL A 205 -3.28 5.00 6.46
CA VAL A 205 -2.32 5.76 7.27
C VAL A 205 -1.71 4.96 8.41
N THR A 206 -2.33 3.90 8.84
CA THR A 206 -1.78 3.01 9.88
C THR A 206 -0.50 2.35 9.39
N CYS A 207 -0.48 1.93 8.14
CA CYS A 207 0.69 1.30 7.52
C CYS A 207 1.63 2.32 6.89
N HIS A 208 1.12 3.24 6.09
CA HIS A 208 1.93 4.16 5.27
C HIS A 208 2.33 5.46 5.99
N GLY A 209 1.73 5.78 7.14
CA GLY A 209 1.82 7.10 7.76
C GLY A 209 0.83 8.09 7.14
N ALA A 210 0.70 9.28 7.76
CA ALA A 210 -0.23 10.31 7.31
C ALA A 210 0.46 11.35 6.40
N HIS A 211 1.50 12.00 6.89
CA HIS A 211 2.16 13.10 6.17
C HIS A 211 3.45 12.66 5.49
N ALA A 212 4.25 11.79 6.13
CA ALA A 212 5.52 11.27 5.62
C ALA A 212 5.32 9.99 4.78
N VAL A 213 4.43 10.01 3.79
CA VAL A 213 4.17 8.85 2.93
C VAL A 213 5.31 8.68 1.94
N LEU A 214 6.07 7.58 2.07
CA LEU A 214 7.23 7.26 1.23
C LEU A 214 6.99 5.95 0.45
N PRO A 215 7.65 5.76 -0.71
CA PRO A 215 7.59 4.51 -1.45
C PRO A 215 8.17 3.36 -0.61
N ALA A 216 7.70 2.12 -0.83
CA ALA A 216 8.21 0.95 -0.12
C ALA A 216 9.71 0.68 -0.34
N SER A 217 10.26 1.19 -1.45
CA SER A 217 11.69 1.11 -1.77
C SER A 217 12.57 2.07 -0.97
N ASP A 218 11.97 3.08 -0.31
CA ASP A 218 12.71 4.03 0.52
C ASP A 218 12.97 3.40 1.90
N PRO A 219 14.23 3.32 2.37
CA PRO A 219 14.54 2.78 3.70
C PRO A 219 13.88 3.55 4.86
N ALA A 220 13.53 4.83 4.67
CA ALA A 220 12.81 5.61 5.66
C ALA A 220 11.31 5.26 5.71
N SER A 221 10.75 4.64 4.66
CA SER A 221 9.35 4.24 4.59
C SER A 221 8.97 3.32 5.75
N ARG A 222 7.75 3.51 6.28
CA ARG A 222 7.19 2.61 7.29
C ARG A 222 6.88 1.22 6.74
N VAL A 223 6.67 1.13 5.43
CA VAL A 223 6.39 -0.11 4.69
C VAL A 223 7.61 -0.60 3.91
N SER A 224 8.83 -0.12 4.24
CA SER A 224 10.05 -0.71 3.71
C SER A 224 10.15 -2.17 4.16
N ARG A 225 10.73 -3.01 3.30
CA ARG A 225 10.73 -4.48 3.46
C ARG A 225 11.20 -4.94 4.84
N ASP A 226 12.25 -4.33 5.33
CA ASP A 226 12.85 -4.61 6.65
C ASP A 226 11.94 -4.26 7.82
N LYS A 227 11.02 -3.29 7.65
CA LYS A 227 10.10 -2.83 8.69
C LYS A 227 8.74 -3.52 8.69
N VAL A 228 8.38 -4.20 7.60
CA VAL A 228 7.08 -4.88 7.47
C VAL A 228 6.80 -5.85 8.64
N PRO A 229 7.73 -6.72 9.08
CA PRO A 229 7.45 -7.64 10.20
C PRO A 229 7.13 -6.91 11.50
N ALA A 230 7.88 -5.87 11.84
CA ALA A 230 7.63 -5.06 13.04
C ALA A 230 6.30 -4.29 12.93
N LEU A 231 5.98 -3.76 11.76
CA LEU A 231 4.72 -3.07 11.49
C LEU A 231 3.52 -4.01 11.70
N CYS A 232 3.52 -5.17 11.08
CA CYS A 232 2.45 -6.17 11.24
C CYS A 232 2.41 -6.71 12.67
N GLY A 233 3.57 -7.02 13.26
CA GLY A 233 3.74 -7.51 14.62
C GLY A 233 3.27 -6.54 15.70
N SER A 234 3.15 -5.23 15.39
CA SER A 234 2.63 -4.24 16.34
C SER A 234 1.19 -4.54 16.79
N CYS A 235 0.39 -5.18 15.92
CA CYS A 235 -0.95 -5.66 16.21
C CYS A 235 -0.99 -7.18 16.31
N HIS A 236 -0.32 -7.90 15.41
CA HIS A 236 -0.23 -9.37 15.38
C HIS A 236 0.88 -9.88 16.31
N LYS A 237 0.80 -9.51 17.59
CA LYS A 237 1.85 -9.72 18.61
C LYS A 237 2.24 -11.20 18.81
N GLY A 238 1.31 -12.13 18.58
CA GLY A 238 1.59 -13.57 18.71
C GLY A 238 2.40 -14.13 17.53
N ILE A 239 2.34 -13.48 16.35
CA ILE A 239 2.98 -13.97 15.12
C ILE A 239 4.38 -13.36 14.92
N GLY A 240 4.56 -12.09 15.26
CA GLY A 240 5.84 -11.40 15.07
C GLY A 240 7.05 -12.20 15.59
N PRO A 241 7.12 -12.54 16.88
CA PRO A 241 8.24 -13.30 17.45
C PRO A 241 8.43 -14.69 16.83
N ILE A 242 7.36 -15.36 16.44
CA ILE A 242 7.42 -16.68 15.77
C ILE A 242 8.10 -16.54 14.41
N TYR A 243 7.68 -15.56 13.61
CA TYR A 243 8.31 -15.27 12.33
C TYR A 243 9.79 -14.88 12.50
N GLU A 244 10.11 -14.01 13.44
CA GLU A 244 11.48 -13.56 13.69
C GLU A 244 12.44 -14.71 14.02
N ALA A 245 11.93 -15.76 14.69
CA ALA A 245 12.70 -16.97 15.04
C ALA A 245 12.75 -18.00 13.89
N SER A 246 12.04 -17.79 12.78
CA SER A 246 12.03 -18.68 11.63
C SER A 246 13.28 -18.49 10.75
N VAL A 247 13.51 -19.45 9.83
CA VAL A 247 14.59 -19.30 8.81
C VAL A 247 14.43 -18.05 7.95
N HIS A 248 13.19 -17.62 7.71
CA HIS A 248 12.90 -16.42 6.94
C HIS A 248 13.20 -15.15 7.73
N GLY A 249 12.75 -15.08 8.97
CA GLY A 249 13.05 -13.95 9.87
C GLY A 249 14.54 -13.81 10.15
N GLU A 250 15.23 -14.92 10.41
CA GLU A 250 16.69 -14.92 10.59
C GLU A 250 17.45 -14.48 9.32
N ALA A 251 16.96 -14.89 8.13
CA ALA A 251 17.56 -14.43 6.87
C ALA A 251 17.38 -12.93 6.66
N LEU A 252 16.19 -12.39 6.98
CA LEU A 252 15.90 -10.96 6.92
C LEU A 252 16.81 -10.19 7.89
N LYS A 253 16.93 -10.65 9.13
CA LYS A 253 17.78 -10.05 10.16
C LYS A 253 19.25 -10.03 9.78
N LYS A 254 19.70 -10.99 9.00
CA LYS A 254 21.06 -11.04 8.42
C LYS A 254 21.22 -10.15 7.18
N GLY A 255 20.19 -9.37 6.81
CA GLY A 255 20.23 -8.43 5.68
C GLY A 255 20.00 -9.06 4.33
N ASN A 256 19.43 -10.27 4.24
CA ASN A 256 19.10 -10.87 2.95
C ASN A 256 17.88 -10.14 2.33
N PRO A 257 18.05 -9.38 1.22
CA PRO A 257 16.95 -8.63 0.61
C PRO A 257 15.88 -9.51 -0.05
N LYS A 258 16.19 -10.81 -0.25
CA LYS A 258 15.26 -11.80 -0.83
C LYS A 258 14.50 -12.58 0.23
N ALA A 259 14.79 -12.37 1.52
CA ALA A 259 14.04 -13.05 2.57
C ALA A 259 12.56 -12.62 2.52
N PRO A 260 11.60 -13.56 2.47
CA PRO A 260 10.19 -13.21 2.40
C PRO A 260 9.72 -12.54 3.69
N VAL A 261 8.86 -11.53 3.56
CA VAL A 261 8.19 -10.85 4.69
C VAL A 261 6.69 -11.11 4.63
N CYS A 262 5.93 -10.60 5.57
CA CYS A 262 4.50 -10.89 5.71
C CYS A 262 3.71 -10.72 4.39
N VAL A 263 3.97 -9.64 3.66
CA VAL A 263 3.25 -9.30 2.43
C VAL A 263 3.57 -10.20 1.23
N ASP A 264 4.66 -10.93 1.27
CA ASP A 264 5.00 -11.87 0.19
C ASP A 264 4.13 -13.13 0.22
N CYS A 265 3.52 -13.45 1.38
CA CYS A 265 2.59 -14.57 1.52
C CYS A 265 1.14 -14.11 1.65
N HIS A 266 0.91 -12.95 2.29
CA HIS A 266 -0.43 -12.46 2.62
C HIS A 266 -0.93 -11.34 1.71
N SER A 267 -0.13 -10.89 0.72
CA SER A 267 -0.33 -9.66 -0.04
C SER A 267 -0.31 -8.39 0.84
N SER A 268 -0.50 -7.21 0.25
CA SER A 268 -0.49 -5.94 1.00
C SER A 268 -1.89 -5.34 1.16
N HIS A 269 -2.61 -5.19 0.05
CA HIS A 269 -3.90 -4.50 0.03
C HIS A 269 -5.09 -5.46 -0.08
N GLU A 270 -4.84 -6.72 -0.47
CA GLU A 270 -5.85 -7.77 -0.63
C GLU A 270 -5.66 -8.91 0.38
N ILE A 271 -5.36 -8.54 1.64
CA ILE A 271 -5.13 -9.55 2.69
C ILE A 271 -6.42 -10.34 2.92
N THR A 272 -6.37 -11.64 2.64
CA THR A 272 -7.51 -12.54 2.71
C THR A 272 -7.49 -13.36 4.01
N ARG A 273 -8.64 -13.89 4.42
CA ARG A 273 -8.74 -14.86 5.53
C ARG A 273 -7.97 -16.13 5.18
N THR A 274 -7.15 -16.60 6.12
CA THR A 274 -6.28 -17.78 5.94
C THR A 274 -6.99 -19.13 6.11
N ASP A 275 -8.22 -19.10 6.65
CA ASP A 275 -9.04 -20.30 6.87
C ASP A 275 -9.94 -20.67 5.67
N VAL A 276 -9.92 -19.87 4.59
CA VAL A 276 -10.66 -20.19 3.37
C VAL A 276 -9.85 -21.07 2.42
N SER A 277 -10.51 -22.06 1.82
CA SER A 277 -9.86 -23.05 0.95
C SER A 277 -9.12 -22.43 -0.25
N GLY A 278 -9.67 -21.36 -0.84
CA GLY A 278 -9.02 -20.65 -1.95
C GLY A 278 -7.65 -20.13 -1.54
N TRP A 279 -7.56 -19.40 -0.43
CA TRP A 279 -6.29 -18.88 0.05
C TRP A 279 -5.29 -20.00 0.39
N GLN A 280 -5.75 -21.10 0.99
CA GLN A 280 -4.89 -22.23 1.35
C GLN A 280 -4.23 -22.92 0.14
N VAL A 281 -4.89 -22.87 -1.01
CA VAL A 281 -4.33 -23.35 -2.29
C VAL A 281 -3.43 -22.28 -2.93
N ASP A 282 -3.85 -21.01 -2.90
CA ASP A 282 -3.12 -19.93 -3.54
C ASP A 282 -1.77 -19.63 -2.85
N VAL A 283 -1.71 -19.70 -1.51
CA VAL A 283 -0.45 -19.47 -0.78
C VAL A 283 0.66 -20.47 -1.13
N ILE A 284 0.31 -21.65 -1.65
CA ILE A 284 1.31 -22.62 -2.14
C ILE A 284 2.12 -22.02 -3.31
N LYS A 285 1.48 -21.21 -4.16
CA LYS A 285 2.13 -20.54 -5.29
C LYS A 285 3.18 -19.54 -4.80
N GLU A 286 2.88 -18.85 -3.70
CA GLU A 286 3.81 -17.89 -3.09
C GLU A 286 5.11 -18.57 -2.62
N CYS A 287 4.99 -19.75 -2.01
CA CYS A 287 6.19 -20.56 -1.70
C CYS A 287 7.00 -20.87 -2.96
N GLY A 288 6.31 -21.24 -4.04
CA GLY A 288 6.91 -21.63 -5.32
C GLY A 288 7.61 -20.51 -6.08
N HIS A 289 7.31 -19.25 -5.82
CA HIS A 289 8.01 -18.12 -6.43
C HIS A 289 9.51 -18.11 -6.08
N CYS A 290 9.88 -18.57 -4.90
CA CYS A 290 11.27 -18.69 -4.46
C CYS A 290 11.76 -20.12 -4.45
N HIS A 291 10.93 -21.07 -4.00
CA HIS A 291 11.25 -22.51 -3.89
C HIS A 291 10.78 -23.28 -5.14
N THR A 292 11.32 -22.91 -6.30
CA THR A 292 10.87 -23.40 -7.62
C THR A 292 11.08 -24.91 -7.80
N GLU A 293 12.21 -25.44 -7.32
CA GLU A 293 12.53 -26.86 -7.43
C GLU A 293 11.66 -27.70 -6.49
N GLU A 294 11.49 -27.25 -5.26
CA GLU A 294 10.63 -27.89 -4.26
C GLU A 294 9.16 -27.84 -4.70
N MET A 295 8.73 -26.76 -5.32
CA MET A 295 7.39 -26.66 -5.91
C MET A 295 7.20 -27.65 -7.05
N ARG A 296 8.19 -27.80 -7.94
CA ARG A 296 8.11 -28.73 -9.07
C ARG A 296 7.98 -30.17 -8.56
N THR A 297 8.86 -30.58 -7.65
CA THR A 297 8.83 -31.93 -7.07
C THR A 297 7.60 -32.21 -6.22
N TYR A 298 7.11 -31.19 -5.47
CA TYR A 298 5.85 -31.31 -4.73
C TYR A 298 4.67 -31.58 -5.67
N ARG A 299 4.59 -30.90 -6.81
CA ARG A 299 3.51 -31.09 -7.81
C ARG A 299 3.49 -32.51 -8.39
N ASP A 300 4.62 -33.20 -8.43
CA ASP A 300 4.72 -34.58 -8.86
C ASP A 300 4.19 -35.58 -7.82
N THR A 301 4.01 -35.14 -6.56
CA THR A 301 3.42 -35.99 -5.50
C THR A 301 1.89 -36.05 -5.58
N TYR A 302 1.29 -37.06 -4.96
CA TYR A 302 -0.17 -37.13 -4.81
C TYR A 302 -0.74 -35.89 -4.08
N HIS A 303 -0.05 -35.38 -3.06
CA HIS A 303 -0.46 -34.17 -2.35
C HIS A 303 -0.53 -32.98 -3.29
N GLY A 304 0.52 -32.78 -4.10
CA GLY A 304 0.58 -31.68 -5.06
C GLY A 304 -0.43 -31.82 -6.20
N GLN A 305 -0.65 -33.04 -6.71
CA GLN A 305 -1.67 -33.28 -7.75
C GLN A 305 -3.08 -32.96 -7.24
N ILE A 306 -3.40 -33.35 -6.02
CA ILE A 306 -4.72 -33.07 -5.41
C ILE A 306 -4.89 -31.57 -5.15
N THR A 307 -3.84 -30.86 -4.68
CA THR A 307 -3.90 -29.39 -4.51
C THR A 307 -4.06 -28.67 -5.84
N ASN A 308 -3.43 -29.15 -6.92
CA ASN A 308 -3.61 -28.59 -8.26
C ASN A 308 -5.05 -28.71 -8.77
N LEU A 309 -5.82 -29.66 -8.26
CA LEU A 309 -7.25 -29.79 -8.53
C LEU A 309 -8.11 -28.90 -7.62
N GLY A 310 -7.51 -28.04 -6.79
CA GLY A 310 -8.21 -27.10 -5.92
C GLY A 310 -8.63 -27.65 -4.56
N PHE A 311 -8.22 -28.87 -4.18
CA PHE A 311 -8.58 -29.45 -2.89
C PHE A 311 -7.55 -29.07 -1.82
N SER A 312 -7.97 -28.33 -0.81
CA SER A 312 -7.10 -27.78 0.24
C SER A 312 -6.92 -28.66 1.48
N ARG A 313 -7.77 -29.71 1.65
CA ARG A 313 -7.68 -30.61 2.80
C ARG A 313 -6.68 -31.74 2.58
N VAL A 314 -5.50 -31.40 2.10
CA VAL A 314 -4.38 -32.32 1.84
C VAL A 314 -3.10 -31.62 2.30
N ALA A 315 -2.02 -32.38 2.49
CA ALA A 315 -0.75 -31.78 2.94
C ALA A 315 -0.25 -30.73 1.94
N THR A 316 -0.23 -29.48 2.39
CA THR A 316 0.39 -28.34 1.72
C THR A 316 1.83 -28.15 2.22
N CYS A 317 2.57 -27.19 1.66
CA CYS A 317 3.91 -26.84 2.17
C CYS A 317 3.87 -26.54 3.67
N ALA A 318 2.92 -25.69 4.11
CA ALA A 318 2.76 -25.31 5.50
C ALA A 318 2.34 -26.47 6.42
N ALA A 319 1.64 -27.49 5.91
CA ALA A 319 1.24 -28.64 6.70
C ALA A 319 2.45 -29.47 7.17
N CYS A 320 3.55 -29.46 6.40
CA CYS A 320 4.79 -30.15 6.72
C CYS A 320 5.84 -29.24 7.35
N HIS A 321 5.97 -28.00 6.86
CA HIS A 321 7.05 -27.10 7.24
C HIS A 321 6.67 -26.08 8.31
N GLY A 322 5.39 -25.92 8.65
CA GLY A 322 4.88 -24.80 9.44
C GLY A 322 4.56 -23.60 8.56
N SER A 323 4.00 -22.56 9.16
CA SER A 323 3.59 -21.34 8.44
C SER A 323 4.51 -20.16 8.79
N HIS A 324 4.54 -19.78 10.06
CA HIS A 324 5.37 -18.69 10.55
C HIS A 324 6.61 -19.18 11.29
N ASP A 325 6.57 -20.42 11.77
CA ASP A 325 7.58 -21.14 12.55
C ASP A 325 8.44 -22.08 11.67
N ILE A 326 8.68 -21.70 10.42
CA ILE A 326 9.45 -22.53 9.49
C ILE A 326 10.90 -22.60 9.96
N LEU A 327 11.36 -23.79 10.32
CA LEU A 327 12.71 -24.06 10.80
C LEU A 327 13.47 -24.98 9.84
N ALA A 328 14.82 -24.86 9.85
CA ALA A 328 15.68 -25.72 9.05
C ALA A 328 15.46 -27.21 9.44
N PRO A 329 15.53 -28.16 8.49
CA PRO A 329 15.37 -29.59 8.80
C PRO A 329 16.40 -30.14 9.82
N SER A 330 17.52 -29.45 9.98
CA SER A 330 18.54 -29.75 10.98
C SER A 330 18.17 -29.29 12.40
N ASP A 331 17.23 -28.36 12.56
CA ASP A 331 16.73 -27.94 13.87
C ASP A 331 15.79 -29.03 14.44
N VAL A 332 16.07 -29.49 15.63
CA VAL A 332 15.27 -30.54 16.29
C VAL A 332 13.79 -30.13 16.52
N ARG A 333 13.51 -28.84 16.56
CA ARG A 333 12.17 -28.27 16.70
C ARG A 333 11.39 -28.27 15.39
N SER A 334 12.07 -28.39 14.25
CA SER A 334 11.45 -28.39 12.92
C SER A 334 10.48 -29.57 12.77
N MET A 335 9.30 -29.30 12.21
CA MET A 335 8.30 -30.33 11.93
C MET A 335 8.81 -31.41 10.96
N VAL A 336 9.79 -31.09 10.14
CA VAL A 336 10.43 -32.00 9.18
C VAL A 336 11.81 -32.51 9.64
N SER A 337 12.19 -32.23 10.90
CA SER A 337 13.40 -32.82 11.48
C SER A 337 13.29 -34.34 11.57
N ARG A 338 14.43 -35.03 11.58
CA ARG A 338 14.45 -36.50 11.71
C ARG A 338 13.72 -37.03 12.95
N THR A 339 13.66 -36.24 14.02
CA THR A 339 13.02 -36.59 15.28
C THR A 339 11.51 -36.38 15.26
N ARG A 340 10.98 -35.44 14.42
CA ARG A 340 9.58 -35.06 14.44
C ARG A 340 8.79 -35.38 13.18
N VAL A 341 9.44 -35.78 12.10
CA VAL A 341 8.78 -36.01 10.81
C VAL A 341 7.71 -37.09 10.88
N VAL A 342 7.90 -38.13 11.70
CA VAL A 342 6.88 -39.18 11.91
C VAL A 342 5.61 -38.61 12.54
N GLU A 343 5.76 -37.79 13.58
CA GLU A 343 4.66 -37.08 14.24
C GLU A 343 3.93 -36.14 13.23
N THR A 344 4.69 -35.47 12.39
CA THR A 344 4.11 -34.60 11.34
C THR A 344 3.29 -35.39 10.33
N CYS A 345 3.78 -36.54 9.88
CA CYS A 345 3.02 -37.42 8.99
C CYS A 345 1.74 -37.99 9.68
N GLN A 346 1.85 -38.28 10.96
CA GLN A 346 0.75 -38.87 11.75
C GLN A 346 -0.44 -37.93 11.95
N LYS A 347 -0.28 -36.62 11.75
CA LYS A 347 -1.40 -35.67 11.78
C LYS A 347 -2.50 -36.01 10.77
N CYS A 348 -2.13 -36.62 9.63
CA CYS A 348 -3.06 -37.04 8.59
C CYS A 348 -3.00 -38.56 8.35
N HIS A 349 -1.88 -39.23 8.62
CA HIS A 349 -1.65 -40.63 8.45
C HIS A 349 -1.41 -41.33 9.82
N PRO A 350 -2.46 -41.63 10.61
CA PRO A 350 -2.31 -42.07 12.00
C PRO A 350 -1.42 -43.32 12.20
N LYS A 351 -1.24 -44.11 11.14
CA LYS A 351 -0.39 -45.31 11.14
C LYS A 351 0.98 -45.10 10.54
N ALA A 352 1.37 -43.82 10.27
CA ALA A 352 2.70 -43.53 9.73
C ALA A 352 3.80 -44.01 10.69
N SER A 353 4.76 -44.76 10.16
CA SER A 353 5.92 -45.29 10.86
C SER A 353 7.19 -44.61 10.40
N ALA A 354 8.32 -44.90 11.03
CA ALA A 354 9.63 -44.38 10.62
C ALA A 354 10.00 -44.79 9.18
N SER A 355 9.52 -45.96 8.68
CA SER A 355 9.71 -46.36 7.29
C SER A 355 8.83 -45.56 6.34
N PHE A 356 7.60 -45.22 6.70
CA PHE A 356 6.74 -44.35 5.95
C PHE A 356 7.34 -42.94 5.82
N ALA A 357 7.87 -42.41 6.91
CA ALA A 357 8.50 -41.06 6.92
C ALA A 357 9.86 -40.99 6.22
N ARG A 358 10.37 -42.09 5.65
CA ARG A 358 11.52 -42.04 4.71
C ARG A 358 11.17 -41.57 3.30
N TYR A 359 9.87 -41.50 2.98
CA TYR A 359 9.44 -40.92 1.72
C TYR A 359 9.91 -39.46 1.63
N ASP A 360 10.62 -39.13 0.54
CA ASP A 360 11.07 -37.77 0.26
C ASP A 360 10.10 -37.13 -0.76
N PRO A 361 9.25 -36.20 -0.33
CA PRO A 361 8.31 -35.51 -1.23
C PRO A 361 8.98 -34.60 -2.24
N HIS A 362 10.28 -34.32 -2.06
CA HIS A 362 11.09 -33.51 -2.97
C HIS A 362 12.08 -34.35 -3.79
N ALA A 363 11.88 -35.69 -3.86
CA ALA A 363 12.68 -36.54 -4.72
C ALA A 363 12.50 -36.18 -6.19
N ASP A 364 13.62 -35.86 -6.85
CA ASP A 364 13.64 -35.40 -8.24
C ASP A 364 14.10 -36.50 -9.20
N ALA A 365 13.15 -37.02 -9.98
CA ALA A 365 13.41 -38.04 -10.99
C ALA A 365 14.29 -37.54 -12.15
N THR A 366 14.59 -36.26 -12.26
CA THR A 366 15.48 -35.69 -13.27
C THR A 366 16.91 -35.49 -12.74
N ASN A 367 17.09 -35.49 -11.41
CA ASN A 367 18.38 -35.24 -10.78
C ASN A 367 19.14 -36.55 -10.51
N ARG A 368 19.88 -37.01 -11.51
CA ARG A 368 20.69 -38.22 -11.44
C ARG A 368 21.73 -38.22 -10.33
N LYS A 369 22.30 -37.06 -9.99
CA LYS A 369 23.36 -36.95 -8.97
C LYS A 369 22.83 -37.18 -7.58
N LYS A 370 21.72 -36.49 -7.23
CA LYS A 370 21.14 -36.54 -5.90
C LYS A 370 20.24 -37.78 -5.68
N TYR A 371 19.52 -38.19 -6.75
CA TYR A 371 18.53 -39.29 -6.68
C TYR A 371 18.75 -40.36 -7.77
N PRO A 372 19.91 -41.05 -7.79
CA PRO A 372 20.26 -41.98 -8.89
C PRO A 372 19.26 -43.12 -9.06
N VAL A 373 18.75 -43.68 -7.98
CA VAL A 373 17.76 -44.77 -8.04
C VAL A 373 16.46 -44.29 -8.67
N VAL A 374 15.93 -43.15 -8.20
CA VAL A 374 14.67 -42.58 -8.73
C VAL A 374 14.82 -42.20 -10.20
N TYR A 375 15.95 -41.61 -10.58
CA TYR A 375 16.28 -41.26 -11.97
C TYR A 375 16.26 -42.48 -12.89
N TRP A 376 17.01 -43.55 -12.54
CA TRP A 376 17.10 -44.73 -13.40
C TRP A 376 15.79 -45.50 -13.45
N THR A 377 15.06 -45.64 -12.35
CA THR A 377 13.73 -46.27 -12.33
C THR A 377 12.75 -45.49 -13.21
N SER A 378 12.69 -44.18 -13.10
CA SER A 378 11.84 -43.31 -13.94
C SER A 378 12.23 -43.43 -15.42
N THR A 379 13.54 -43.43 -15.74
CA THR A 379 14.05 -43.59 -17.12
C THR A 379 13.64 -44.94 -17.71
N LEU A 380 13.85 -46.03 -16.98
CA LEU A 380 13.48 -47.39 -17.41
C LEU A 380 11.96 -47.48 -17.66
N MET A 381 11.15 -46.96 -16.76
CA MET A 381 9.69 -46.94 -16.94
C MET A 381 9.25 -46.15 -18.16
N LYS A 382 9.85 -45.00 -18.41
CA LYS A 382 9.56 -44.19 -19.60
C LYS A 382 9.94 -44.93 -20.89
N LEU A 383 11.11 -45.58 -20.92
CA LEU A 383 11.55 -46.38 -22.07
C LEU A 383 10.62 -47.58 -22.33
N LEU A 384 10.21 -48.26 -21.26
CA LEU A 384 9.27 -49.38 -21.34
C LEU A 384 7.91 -48.92 -21.92
N LEU A 385 7.33 -47.85 -21.35
CA LEU A 385 6.06 -47.30 -21.83
C LEU A 385 6.18 -46.84 -23.30
N THR A 386 7.22 -46.11 -23.65
CA THR A 386 7.44 -45.66 -25.02
C THR A 386 7.56 -46.87 -25.98
N GLY A 387 8.31 -47.91 -25.61
CA GLY A 387 8.41 -49.13 -26.38
C GLY A 387 7.08 -49.84 -26.58
N VAL A 388 6.30 -49.98 -25.53
CA VAL A 388 4.95 -50.58 -25.60
C VAL A 388 4.01 -49.79 -26.50
N PHE A 389 3.93 -48.48 -26.30
CA PHE A 389 3.07 -47.62 -27.15
C PHE A 389 3.54 -47.59 -28.62
N ALA A 390 4.85 -47.55 -28.86
CA ALA A 390 5.38 -47.60 -30.20
C ALA A 390 5.04 -48.93 -30.88
N PHE A 391 5.23 -50.06 -30.18
CA PHE A 391 4.90 -51.40 -30.69
C PHE A 391 3.41 -51.49 -31.07
N PHE A 392 2.51 -51.21 -30.14
CA PHE A 392 1.07 -51.25 -30.39
C PHE A 392 0.60 -50.22 -31.42
N GLY A 393 1.21 -49.03 -31.41
CA GLY A 393 0.93 -47.99 -32.41
C GLY A 393 1.27 -48.45 -33.84
N ILE A 394 2.49 -49.01 -34.04
CA ILE A 394 2.91 -49.57 -35.31
C ILE A 394 2.01 -50.75 -35.70
N HIS A 395 1.73 -51.65 -34.75
CA HIS A 395 0.84 -52.78 -35.01
C HIS A 395 -0.54 -52.31 -35.49
N THR A 396 -1.12 -51.32 -34.80
CA THR A 396 -2.41 -50.75 -35.17
C THR A 396 -2.40 -50.10 -36.53
N LEU A 397 -1.35 -49.30 -36.84
CA LEU A 397 -1.19 -48.68 -38.15
C LEU A 397 -1.08 -49.70 -39.30
N LEU A 398 -0.44 -50.82 -39.05
CA LEU A 398 -0.33 -51.91 -40.06
C LEU A 398 -1.62 -52.71 -40.18
N TRP A 399 -2.35 -52.88 -39.09
CA TRP A 399 -3.59 -53.68 -39.07
C TRP A 399 -4.82 -52.91 -39.60
N LEU A 400 -4.93 -51.61 -39.32
CA LEU A 400 -6.07 -50.75 -39.70
C LEU A 400 -6.41 -50.82 -41.22
N PRO A 401 -5.45 -50.64 -42.16
CA PRO A 401 -5.77 -50.71 -43.60
C PRO A 401 -6.26 -52.09 -44.04
N ARG A 402 -5.69 -53.16 -43.42
CA ARG A 402 -6.11 -54.53 -43.71
C ARG A 402 -7.53 -54.78 -43.22
N SER A 403 -7.89 -54.30 -42.06
CA SER A 403 -9.23 -54.39 -41.48
C SER A 403 -10.27 -53.63 -42.31
N PHE A 404 -9.94 -52.44 -42.75
CA PHE A 404 -10.80 -51.65 -43.63
C PHE A 404 -11.02 -52.33 -44.99
N LYS A 405 -9.97 -52.92 -45.58
CA LYS A 405 -10.06 -53.66 -46.82
C LYS A 405 -10.97 -54.91 -46.64
N ALA A 406 -10.72 -55.71 -45.59
CA ALA A 406 -11.56 -56.88 -45.29
C ALA A 406 -13.02 -56.54 -45.14
N ARG A 407 -13.34 -55.46 -44.37
CA ARG A 407 -14.74 -54.96 -44.19
C ARG A 407 -15.37 -54.56 -45.50
N ARG A 408 -14.62 -53.90 -46.39
CA ARG A 408 -15.11 -53.48 -47.72
C ARG A 408 -15.36 -54.67 -48.61
N ASP A 409 -14.49 -55.66 -48.59
CA ASP A 409 -14.68 -56.89 -49.38
C ASP A 409 -15.84 -57.71 -48.87
N HIS A 410 -16.03 -57.86 -47.54
CA HIS A 410 -17.23 -58.49 -46.96
C HIS A 410 -18.55 -57.76 -47.31
N LYS A 411 -18.55 -56.45 -47.39
CA LYS A 411 -19.74 -55.68 -47.79
C LYS A 411 -20.12 -55.95 -49.25
N LYS A 412 -19.14 -56.00 -50.13
CA LYS A 412 -19.35 -56.37 -51.57
C LYS A 412 -19.92 -57.75 -51.74
N HIS A 413 -19.53 -58.72 -50.93
CA HIS A 413 -20.07 -60.09 -50.99
C HIS A 413 -21.46 -60.26 -50.39
N ARG A 414 -22.00 -59.31 -49.70
CA ARG A 414 -23.38 -59.29 -49.16
C ARG A 414 -24.39 -58.59 -50.08
N GLU A 415 -23.91 -57.85 -51.03
CA GLU A 415 -24.71 -57.08 -51.98
C GLU A 415 -24.84 -57.79 -53.34
N VAL A 416 -24.26 -58.99 -53.49
CA VAL A 416 -24.43 -59.94 -54.61
C VAL A 416 -25.21 -61.15 -54.05
#